data_5fd08fb5d529f701325e9ce09c6d4ae4
#
_entry.id   5fd08fb5d529f701325e9ce09c6d4ae4
#
_cell.length_a   1.000
_cell.length_b   1.000
_cell.length_c   1.000
_cell.angle_alpha   90.00
_cell.angle_beta   90.00
_cell.angle_gamma   90.00
#
_symmetry.space_group_name_H-M   'P 1'
#
loop_
_entity.id
_entity.type
_entity.pdbx_description
1 polymer ?
#
loop_
_entity_poly.entity_id
_entity_poly.type
_entity_poly.pdbx_seq_one_letter_code
_entity_poly.pdbx_strand_id
1 'polypeptide(L)'
;DMGIYDGIFSKKLWYAGAAEANGDLAILATYPSNPSGVTEAFIAWSNLIGDPALHLWTDVPVNFAVDHIDIIPLGTTTTDIIVFNEDGNIVEGARVTLLMGDDVIFSTGLTDENGVITLNWDAVESGTIYITVIKQNHRPYEGIIEISPSTGAAVSMSSSSIEASSGEESDFEISLENYGNITAQDITATLNSPSKHITLYNNNISYGDIMPGKSVSGTFPVYIHGTAFHMEDLDLKLTITDGQGNNWINAVQVNVIGPYLMVSDYAGDIFPGSSTDMILTLDNQGSGAVNNYSLALLPYNNLVSSTSEISNISELSVGENIYLDDFEISFNPDIINGTVLPLEISLTSSDGFTRNE
;
A
#
# COMPACT_ATOMS: atom_id res chain seq x y z
N ASP A 1 32.53 15.18 11.08
CA ASP A 1 32.18 15.23 9.63
C ASP A 1 32.15 13.85 8.95
N MET A 2 33.08 12.93 9.27
CA MET A 2 33.12 11.59 8.68
C MET A 2 31.82 10.81 8.95
N GLY A 3 31.24 10.93 10.14
CA GLY A 3 29.98 10.30 10.47
C GLY A 3 28.79 10.83 9.68
N ILE A 4 28.77 12.14 9.36
CA ILE A 4 27.76 12.74 8.49
C ILE A 4 27.85 12.17 7.08
N TYR A 5 29.06 12.13 6.50
CA TYR A 5 29.27 11.54 5.16
C TYR A 5 28.97 10.04 5.11
N ASP A 6 29.34 9.29 6.16
CA ASP A 6 28.94 7.88 6.29
C ASP A 6 27.42 7.73 6.31
N GLY A 7 26.73 8.61 7.05
CA GLY A 7 25.27 8.69 7.05
C GLY A 7 24.68 8.88 5.66
N ILE A 8 25.18 9.88 4.93
CA ILE A 8 24.64 10.24 3.60
C ILE A 8 24.94 9.15 2.56
N PHE A 9 26.20 8.72 2.43
CA PHE A 9 26.63 7.89 1.29
C PHE A 9 26.59 6.39 1.56
N SER A 10 26.87 5.94 2.81
CA SER A 10 26.86 4.52 3.15
C SER A 10 25.51 4.06 3.67
N LYS A 11 24.90 4.82 4.60
CA LYS A 11 23.62 4.46 5.24
C LYS A 11 22.38 5.04 4.54
N LYS A 12 22.57 5.85 3.49
CA LYS A 12 21.49 6.45 2.69
C LYS A 12 20.54 7.33 3.53
N LEU A 13 21.08 8.03 4.54
CA LEU A 13 20.34 8.98 5.35
C LEU A 13 20.35 10.34 4.62
N TRP A 14 19.42 10.53 3.72
CA TRP A 14 19.40 11.68 2.81
C TRP A 14 18.69 12.92 3.37
N TYR A 15 18.19 12.89 4.61
CA TYR A 15 17.66 14.06 5.31
C TYR A 15 18.76 14.73 6.12
N ALA A 16 18.85 16.07 6.05
CA ALA A 16 19.93 16.83 6.69
C ALA A 16 20.05 16.53 8.19
N GLY A 17 18.92 16.51 8.91
CA GLY A 17 18.92 16.22 10.34
C GLY A 17 19.28 14.76 10.67
N ALA A 18 18.87 13.79 9.84
CA ALA A 18 19.25 12.40 10.03
C ALA A 18 20.74 12.17 9.80
N ALA A 19 21.31 12.84 8.78
CA ALA A 19 22.75 12.78 8.50
C ALA A 19 23.57 13.41 9.64
N GLU A 20 23.12 14.55 10.20
CA GLU A 20 23.76 15.20 11.35
C GLU A 20 23.70 14.32 12.59
N ALA A 21 22.51 13.78 12.93
CA ALA A 21 22.36 12.87 14.06
C ALA A 21 23.26 11.63 13.95
N ASN A 22 23.47 11.09 12.73
CA ASN A 22 24.43 10.02 12.51
C ASN A 22 25.89 10.47 12.77
N GLY A 23 26.21 11.72 12.44
CA GLY A 23 27.51 12.33 12.78
C GLY A 23 27.75 12.38 14.29
N ASP A 24 26.76 12.83 15.05
CA ASP A 24 26.82 12.92 16.51
C ASP A 24 26.93 11.54 17.16
N LEU A 25 26.15 10.57 16.69
CA LEU A 25 26.26 9.17 17.15
C LEU A 25 27.63 8.56 16.85
N ALA A 26 28.23 8.89 15.69
CA ALA A 26 29.57 8.43 15.34
C ALA A 26 30.65 8.99 16.28
N ILE A 27 30.52 10.26 16.71
CA ILE A 27 31.41 10.86 17.72
C ILE A 27 31.27 10.12 19.06
N LEU A 28 30.06 9.89 19.54
CA LEU A 28 29.79 9.16 20.78
C LEU A 28 30.38 7.73 20.73
N ALA A 29 30.16 7.02 19.61
CA ALA A 29 30.67 5.67 19.42
C ALA A 29 32.22 5.62 19.38
N THR A 30 32.85 6.64 18.81
CA THR A 30 34.32 6.72 18.68
C THR A 30 34.99 7.11 20.00
N TYR A 31 34.36 7.98 20.78
CA TYR A 31 34.89 8.51 22.04
C TYR A 31 33.94 8.28 23.23
N PRO A 32 33.62 7.02 23.58
CA PRO A 32 32.59 6.70 24.58
C PRO A 32 32.97 7.14 26.00
N SER A 33 34.28 7.31 26.29
CA SER A 33 34.73 7.76 27.61
C SER A 33 34.55 9.26 27.85
N ASN A 34 34.23 10.04 26.78
CA ASN A 34 34.00 11.48 26.85
C ASN A 34 34.98 12.25 27.78
N PRO A 35 36.31 12.13 27.59
CA PRO A 35 37.27 12.74 28.49
C PRO A 35 37.09 14.27 28.54
N SER A 36 36.91 14.80 29.75
CA SER A 36 36.69 16.24 29.99
C SER A 36 35.46 16.87 29.35
N GLY A 37 34.46 16.07 28.99
CA GLY A 37 33.20 16.59 28.37
C GLY A 37 33.39 17.14 26.94
N VAL A 38 34.49 16.87 26.30
CA VAL A 38 34.81 17.41 24.94
C VAL A 38 33.87 16.80 23.88
N THR A 39 33.52 15.53 23.99
CA THR A 39 32.63 14.84 23.05
C THR A 39 31.22 15.49 23.07
N GLU A 40 30.66 15.72 24.26
CA GLU A 40 29.39 16.42 24.41
C GLU A 40 29.43 17.85 23.89
N ALA A 41 30.54 18.56 24.16
CA ALA A 41 30.72 19.92 23.66
C ALA A 41 30.72 19.98 22.11
N PHE A 42 31.40 19.03 21.44
CA PHE A 42 31.38 18.95 19.97
C PHE A 42 30.00 18.69 19.41
N ILE A 43 29.24 17.78 20.01
CA ILE A 43 27.84 17.53 19.62
C ILE A 43 26.98 18.77 19.84
N ALA A 44 27.15 19.48 20.98
CA ALA A 44 26.39 20.70 21.26
C ALA A 44 26.75 21.89 20.36
N TRP A 45 27.93 21.87 19.74
CA TRP A 45 28.35 22.92 18.79
C TRP A 45 27.94 22.61 17.35
N SER A 46 27.65 21.34 17.03
CA SER A 46 27.16 20.91 15.74
C SER A 46 25.63 21.10 15.75
N ASN A 47 25.14 22.18 15.15
CA ASN A 47 23.71 22.47 15.08
C ASN A 47 23.31 22.72 13.64
N LEU A 48 22.27 22.00 13.19
CA LEU A 48 21.63 22.26 11.92
C LEU A 48 20.84 23.59 11.99
N ILE A 49 21.23 24.55 11.14
CA ILE A 49 20.46 25.77 10.94
C ILE A 49 19.64 25.60 9.67
N GLY A 50 18.38 25.24 9.81
CA GLY A 50 17.47 24.99 8.68
C GLY A 50 16.45 23.90 9.00
N ASP A 51 15.79 23.43 7.95
CA ASP A 51 14.83 22.34 8.05
C ASP A 51 15.55 20.98 8.15
N PRO A 52 15.41 20.23 9.26
CA PRO A 52 16.01 18.91 9.40
C PRO A 52 15.45 17.87 8.41
N ALA A 53 14.27 18.12 7.85
CA ALA A 53 13.66 17.29 6.81
C ALA A 53 14.12 17.65 5.39
N LEU A 54 15.05 18.62 5.24
CA LEU A 54 15.59 18.99 3.94
C LEU A 54 16.27 17.76 3.29
N HIS A 55 15.83 17.41 2.11
CA HIS A 55 16.39 16.34 1.30
C HIS A 55 17.71 16.77 0.66
N LEU A 56 18.77 15.99 0.88
CA LEU A 56 20.11 16.24 0.34
C LEU A 56 20.27 15.51 -1.00
N TRP A 57 20.55 16.24 -2.06
CA TRP A 57 20.93 15.62 -3.33
C TRP A 57 22.34 15.06 -3.26
N THR A 58 22.48 13.81 -3.67
CA THR A 58 23.77 13.07 -3.67
C THR A 58 24.28 12.82 -5.08
N ASP A 59 23.54 13.26 -6.08
CA ASP A 59 23.90 13.22 -7.50
C ASP A 59 23.34 14.45 -8.21
N VAL A 60 23.65 14.61 -9.50
CA VAL A 60 23.05 15.66 -10.34
C VAL A 60 21.56 15.38 -10.48
N PRO A 61 20.69 16.32 -10.04
CA PRO A 61 19.26 16.05 -10.08
C PRO A 61 18.73 16.06 -11.50
N VAL A 62 17.92 15.04 -11.82
CA VAL A 62 17.19 14.91 -13.09
C VAL A 62 15.78 15.46 -12.99
N ASN A 63 15.13 15.73 -14.13
CA ASN A 63 13.75 16.18 -14.15
C ASN A 63 12.80 14.98 -14.23
N PHE A 64 11.56 15.19 -13.74
CA PHE A 64 10.44 14.29 -14.01
C PHE A 64 9.76 14.63 -15.34
N ALA A 65 9.18 13.61 -15.96
CA ALA A 65 8.07 13.72 -16.90
C ALA A 65 6.88 13.03 -16.26
N VAL A 66 5.80 13.76 -16.04
CA VAL A 66 4.62 13.26 -15.31
C VAL A 66 3.43 13.27 -16.26
N ASP A 67 2.80 12.11 -16.41
CA ASP A 67 1.57 11.96 -17.19
C ASP A 67 0.37 11.92 -16.25
N HIS A 68 -0.57 12.83 -16.46
CA HIS A 68 -1.80 12.94 -15.71
C HIS A 68 -2.89 13.62 -16.57
N ILE A 69 -4.14 13.43 -16.18
CA ILE A 69 -5.25 14.15 -16.81
C ILE A 69 -5.25 15.63 -16.39
N ASP A 70 -5.52 16.53 -17.33
CA ASP A 70 -5.55 17.98 -17.05
C ASP A 70 -6.88 18.45 -16.47
N ILE A 71 -7.99 17.79 -16.84
CA ILE A 71 -9.35 18.20 -16.45
C ILE A 71 -10.14 16.97 -16.03
N ILE A 72 -10.70 17.03 -14.85
CA ILE A 72 -11.57 16.00 -14.25
C ILE A 72 -12.99 16.55 -14.14
N PRO A 73 -14.04 15.80 -14.53
CA PRO A 73 -15.42 16.21 -14.29
C PRO A 73 -15.75 16.15 -12.80
N LEU A 74 -16.53 17.14 -12.30
CA LEU A 74 -17.07 17.11 -10.95
C LEU A 74 -17.84 15.80 -10.72
N GLY A 75 -17.58 15.11 -9.63
CA GLY A 75 -18.13 13.79 -9.32
C GLY A 75 -17.10 12.64 -9.42
N THR A 76 -15.98 12.85 -10.12
CA THR A 76 -14.84 11.92 -10.10
C THR A 76 -13.99 12.17 -8.86
N THR A 77 -13.62 11.11 -8.14
CA THR A 77 -12.87 11.17 -6.87
C THR A 77 -11.58 10.35 -6.88
N THR A 78 -11.08 10.02 -8.05
CA THR A 78 -9.81 9.27 -8.20
C THR A 78 -9.10 9.67 -9.48
N THR A 79 -7.79 9.56 -9.50
CA THR A 79 -6.96 9.73 -10.71
C THR A 79 -5.71 8.88 -10.65
N ASP A 80 -5.29 8.39 -11.82
CA ASP A 80 -4.01 7.73 -11.98
C ASP A 80 -2.96 8.76 -12.44
N ILE A 81 -1.75 8.68 -11.90
CA ILE A 81 -0.60 9.51 -12.26
C ILE A 81 0.56 8.58 -12.56
N ILE A 82 1.23 8.82 -13.70
CA ILE A 82 2.39 8.02 -14.12
C ILE A 82 3.63 8.91 -14.13
N VAL A 83 4.69 8.43 -13.50
CA VAL A 83 5.93 9.19 -13.32
C VAL A 83 7.07 8.54 -14.09
N PHE A 84 7.69 9.32 -14.97
CA PHE A 84 8.90 8.99 -15.72
C PHE A 84 10.01 9.97 -15.40
N ASN A 85 11.25 9.62 -15.70
CA ASN A 85 12.35 10.58 -15.79
C ASN A 85 12.39 11.23 -17.18
N GLU A 86 13.29 12.20 -17.37
CA GLU A 86 13.46 12.92 -18.66
C GLU A 86 13.91 12.02 -19.82
N ASP A 87 14.46 10.83 -19.56
CA ASP A 87 14.82 9.81 -20.54
C ASP A 87 13.66 8.87 -20.88
N GLY A 88 12.49 9.03 -20.26
CA GLY A 88 11.31 8.19 -20.45
C GLY A 88 11.34 6.87 -19.67
N ASN A 89 12.27 6.69 -18.72
CA ASN A 89 12.27 5.52 -17.86
C ASN A 89 11.29 5.71 -16.70
N ILE A 90 10.63 4.63 -16.31
CA ILE A 90 9.72 4.54 -15.18
C ILE A 90 10.43 4.94 -13.87
N VAL A 91 9.72 5.67 -13.01
CA VAL A 91 10.22 6.07 -11.70
C VAL A 91 9.36 5.47 -10.60
N GLU A 92 9.78 4.31 -10.08
CA GLU A 92 9.21 3.66 -8.89
C GLU A 92 9.54 4.48 -7.63
N GLY A 93 8.66 4.47 -6.62
CA GLY A 93 8.88 5.08 -5.31
C GLY A 93 8.98 6.62 -5.33
N ALA A 94 8.49 7.28 -6.38
CA ALA A 94 8.28 8.73 -6.37
C ALA A 94 7.07 9.06 -5.49
N ARG A 95 7.22 10.01 -4.58
CA ARG A 95 6.09 10.51 -3.78
C ARG A 95 5.30 11.52 -4.59
N VAL A 96 4.04 11.21 -4.82
CA VAL A 96 3.06 12.10 -5.44
C VAL A 96 2.11 12.61 -4.38
N THR A 97 1.82 13.91 -4.41
CA THR A 97 0.86 14.55 -3.50
C THR A 97 -0.10 15.40 -4.29
N LEU A 98 -1.39 15.26 -3.99
CA LEU A 98 -2.47 16.10 -4.47
C LEU A 98 -2.95 17.01 -3.33
N LEU A 99 -3.12 18.29 -3.61
CA LEU A 99 -3.61 19.27 -2.66
C LEU A 99 -4.61 20.21 -3.33
N MET A 100 -5.78 20.44 -2.71
CA MET A 100 -6.74 21.45 -3.14
C MET A 100 -7.27 22.22 -1.93
N GLY A 101 -7.22 23.56 -2.01
CA GLY A 101 -7.73 24.45 -0.96
C GLY A 101 -7.08 24.22 0.41
N ASP A 102 -7.81 24.56 1.47
CA ASP A 102 -7.37 24.33 2.86
C ASP A 102 -7.61 22.87 3.27
N ASP A 103 -6.88 21.93 2.61
CA ASP A 103 -7.00 20.48 2.77
C ASP A 103 -8.36 19.88 2.36
N VAL A 104 -9.10 20.54 1.47
CA VAL A 104 -10.33 19.98 0.88
C VAL A 104 -10.03 18.66 0.15
N ILE A 105 -8.91 18.62 -0.57
CA ILE A 105 -8.31 17.38 -1.08
C ILE A 105 -6.88 17.34 -0.57
N PHE A 106 -6.53 16.27 0.14
CA PHE A 106 -5.16 15.89 0.46
C PHE A 106 -5.01 14.40 0.26
N SER A 107 -4.24 14.02 -0.75
CA SER A 107 -3.96 12.61 -1.05
C SER A 107 -2.50 12.44 -1.41
N THR A 108 -1.83 11.43 -0.87
CA THR A 108 -0.40 11.20 -1.13
C THR A 108 -0.05 9.73 -1.11
N GLY A 109 0.93 9.33 -1.92
CA GLY A 109 1.44 7.98 -1.93
C GLY A 109 2.73 7.86 -2.75
N LEU A 110 3.17 6.63 -3.00
CA LEU A 110 4.36 6.32 -3.76
C LEU A 110 3.99 5.57 -5.04
N THR A 111 4.67 5.87 -6.14
CA THR A 111 4.52 5.14 -7.39
C THR A 111 5.02 3.70 -7.25
N ASP A 112 4.34 2.77 -7.89
CA ASP A 112 4.67 1.35 -7.96
C ASP A 112 5.86 1.05 -8.91
N GLU A 113 6.14 -0.23 -9.15
CA GLU A 113 7.17 -0.72 -10.06
C GLU A 113 6.96 -0.32 -11.53
N ASN A 114 5.72 0.07 -11.91
CA ASN A 114 5.36 0.59 -13.21
C ASN A 114 5.36 2.13 -13.27
N GLY A 115 5.76 2.79 -12.18
CA GLY A 115 5.75 4.24 -12.03
C GLY A 115 4.35 4.82 -11.88
N VAL A 116 3.35 4.00 -11.58
CA VAL A 116 1.93 4.40 -11.48
C VAL A 116 1.55 4.58 -10.02
N ILE A 117 0.69 5.56 -9.78
CA ILE A 117 -0.04 5.70 -8.52
C ILE A 117 -1.48 6.11 -8.80
N THR A 118 -2.43 5.45 -8.12
CA THR A 118 -3.82 5.86 -8.03
C THR A 118 -4.01 6.65 -6.75
N LEU A 119 -4.47 7.89 -6.84
CA LEU A 119 -4.78 8.74 -5.69
C LEU A 119 -6.28 9.03 -5.64
N ASN A 120 -6.84 8.95 -4.43
CA ASN A 120 -8.26 9.06 -4.16
C ASN A 120 -8.54 10.21 -3.20
N TRP A 121 -9.77 10.74 -3.25
CA TRP A 121 -10.29 11.75 -2.32
C TRP A 121 -11.80 11.63 -2.16
N ASP A 122 -12.37 12.24 -1.10
CA ASP A 122 -13.80 12.15 -0.80
C ASP A 122 -14.58 13.41 -1.20
N ALA A 123 -13.92 14.55 -1.36
CA ALA A 123 -14.59 15.82 -1.64
C ALA A 123 -15.16 15.88 -3.06
N VAL A 124 -16.41 16.31 -3.20
CA VAL A 124 -17.07 16.53 -4.49
C VAL A 124 -17.22 18.05 -4.70
N GLU A 125 -16.09 18.72 -4.91
CA GLU A 125 -16.00 20.17 -5.09
C GLU A 125 -15.22 20.51 -6.35
N SER A 126 -15.61 21.61 -7.03
CA SER A 126 -14.85 22.13 -8.17
C SER A 126 -13.70 23.02 -7.71
N GLY A 127 -12.58 22.96 -8.41
CA GLY A 127 -11.40 23.74 -8.08
C GLY A 127 -10.14 23.20 -8.74
N THR A 128 -9.00 23.74 -8.34
CA THR A 128 -7.69 23.36 -8.86
C THR A 128 -6.98 22.45 -7.86
N ILE A 129 -6.64 21.25 -8.27
CA ILE A 129 -5.76 20.33 -7.55
C ILE A 129 -4.32 20.67 -7.97
N TYR A 130 -3.45 20.91 -7.00
CA TYR A 130 -2.01 21.02 -7.20
C TYR A 130 -1.36 19.64 -7.05
N ILE A 131 -0.53 19.28 -8.01
CA ILE A 131 0.24 18.03 -8.01
C ILE A 131 1.68 18.37 -7.66
N THR A 132 2.25 17.66 -6.70
CA THR A 132 3.68 17.72 -6.42
C THR A 132 4.27 16.32 -6.48
N VAL A 133 5.38 16.15 -7.23
CA VAL A 133 6.12 14.88 -7.29
C VAL A 133 7.55 15.11 -6.81
N ILE A 134 8.00 14.29 -5.85
CA ILE A 134 9.35 14.35 -5.31
C ILE A 134 9.99 12.96 -5.22
N LYS A 135 11.30 12.90 -5.43
CA LYS A 135 12.14 11.71 -5.17
C LYS A 135 13.59 12.15 -4.99
N GLN A 136 14.38 11.30 -4.32
CA GLN A 136 15.83 11.52 -4.18
C GLN A 136 16.50 11.74 -5.54
N ASN A 137 17.37 12.74 -5.63
CA ASN A 137 18.09 13.15 -6.83
C ASN A 137 17.21 13.52 -8.04
N HIS A 138 16.00 13.99 -7.78
CA HIS A 138 15.13 14.58 -8.78
C HIS A 138 14.72 15.98 -8.38
N ARG A 139 14.54 16.86 -9.37
CA ARG A 139 13.92 18.17 -9.15
C ARG A 139 12.43 17.97 -8.94
N PRO A 140 11.82 18.64 -7.95
CA PRO A 140 10.38 18.57 -7.75
C PRO A 140 9.62 18.94 -9.04
N TYR A 141 8.57 18.17 -9.33
CA TYR A 141 7.60 18.51 -10.35
C TYR A 141 6.39 19.17 -9.70
N GLU A 142 5.87 20.20 -10.35
CA GLU A 142 4.63 20.87 -9.98
C GLU A 142 3.70 20.89 -11.18
N GLY A 143 2.46 20.46 -11.00
CA GLY A 143 1.42 20.43 -12.01
C GLY A 143 0.06 20.77 -11.43
N ILE A 144 -0.96 20.81 -12.27
CA ILE A 144 -2.35 21.08 -11.85
C ILE A 144 -3.32 20.16 -12.57
N ILE A 145 -4.44 19.86 -11.89
CA ILE A 145 -5.63 19.24 -12.45
C ILE A 145 -6.81 20.15 -12.12
N GLU A 146 -7.62 20.48 -13.12
CA GLU A 146 -8.84 21.29 -12.90
C GLU A 146 -10.05 20.37 -12.72
N ILE A 147 -10.74 20.49 -11.59
CA ILE A 147 -12.07 19.89 -11.42
C ILE A 147 -13.09 20.90 -11.98
N SER A 148 -13.63 20.60 -13.17
CA SER A 148 -14.57 21.48 -13.82
C SER A 148 -15.89 21.57 -13.08
N PRO A 149 -16.44 22.78 -12.81
CA PRO A 149 -17.77 22.91 -12.27
C PRO A 149 -18.80 22.31 -13.24
N SER A 150 -19.72 21.51 -12.72
CA SER A 150 -20.77 20.93 -13.57
C SER A 150 -21.81 21.97 -13.97
N THR A 151 -21.97 22.17 -15.28
CA THR A 151 -23.15 22.84 -15.84
C THR A 151 -24.26 21.84 -16.19
N GLY A 152 -24.07 20.57 -15.85
CA GLY A 152 -24.91 19.41 -16.17
C GLY A 152 -25.14 18.50 -14.98
N ALA A 153 -25.25 17.21 -15.26
CA ALA A 153 -25.20 16.16 -14.24
C ALA A 153 -23.76 16.01 -13.68
N ALA A 154 -23.66 15.64 -12.42
CA ALA A 154 -22.39 15.32 -11.76
C ALA A 154 -22.69 14.24 -10.72
N VAL A 155 -22.39 12.99 -11.05
CA VAL A 155 -22.76 11.86 -10.20
C VAL A 155 -21.50 11.33 -9.50
N SER A 156 -21.62 11.14 -8.19
CA SER A 156 -20.56 10.54 -7.37
C SER A 156 -21.15 9.58 -6.36
N MET A 157 -20.32 8.68 -5.87
CA MET A 157 -20.66 7.84 -4.73
C MET A 157 -20.82 8.74 -3.49
N SER A 158 -21.93 8.61 -2.80
CA SER A 158 -22.05 9.16 -1.45
C SER A 158 -21.27 8.26 -0.50
N SER A 159 -20.41 8.86 0.36
CA SER A 159 -19.49 8.14 1.22
C SER A 159 -20.19 7.05 2.03
N SER A 160 -19.75 5.81 1.88
CA SER A 160 -20.12 4.70 2.75
C SER A 160 -18.85 3.90 3.07
N SER A 161 -18.60 3.60 4.34
CA SER A 161 -17.64 2.59 4.69
C SER A 161 -18.28 1.22 4.48
N ILE A 162 -17.71 0.42 3.59
CA ILE A 162 -18.14 -0.96 3.37
C ILE A 162 -17.23 -1.85 4.22
N GLU A 163 -17.84 -2.80 4.96
CA GLU A 163 -17.12 -3.84 5.68
C GLU A 163 -17.46 -5.19 5.07
N ALA A 164 -16.46 -6.06 4.92
CA ALA A 164 -16.65 -7.41 4.40
C ALA A 164 -15.65 -8.39 5.03
N SER A 165 -16.12 -9.59 5.36
CA SER A 165 -15.30 -10.64 5.98
C SER A 165 -14.65 -11.50 4.91
N SER A 166 -13.38 -11.85 5.11
CA SER A 166 -12.69 -12.82 4.26
C SER A 166 -13.33 -14.21 4.38
N GLY A 167 -13.43 -14.91 3.24
CA GLY A 167 -14.07 -16.22 3.11
C GLY A 167 -15.60 -16.17 3.06
N GLU A 168 -16.21 -14.98 2.89
CA GLU A 168 -17.66 -14.82 2.91
C GLU A 168 -18.22 -14.07 1.69
N GLU A 169 -19.50 -14.35 1.37
CA GLU A 169 -20.29 -13.54 0.45
C GLU A 169 -20.73 -12.24 1.13
N SER A 170 -20.75 -11.16 0.39
CA SER A 170 -21.18 -9.85 0.86
C SER A 170 -21.95 -9.11 -0.23
N ASP A 171 -22.86 -8.25 0.19
CA ASP A 171 -23.59 -7.34 -0.68
C ASP A 171 -23.08 -5.91 -0.46
N PHE A 172 -22.33 -5.37 -1.43
CA PHE A 172 -21.86 -3.99 -1.37
C PHE A 172 -22.98 -3.05 -1.79
N GLU A 173 -23.63 -2.41 -0.82
CA GLU A 173 -24.62 -1.38 -1.08
C GLU A 173 -23.91 -0.05 -1.36
N ILE A 174 -23.97 0.42 -2.61
CA ILE A 174 -23.36 1.67 -3.05
C ILE A 174 -24.47 2.66 -3.42
N SER A 175 -24.44 3.81 -2.78
CA SER A 175 -25.37 4.92 -3.06
C SER A 175 -24.69 5.95 -3.95
N LEU A 176 -25.36 6.35 -5.03
CA LEU A 176 -24.94 7.41 -5.93
C LEU A 176 -25.77 8.65 -5.70
N GLU A 177 -25.16 9.83 -5.65
CA GLU A 177 -25.82 11.13 -5.54
C GLU A 177 -25.49 12.01 -6.74
N ASN A 178 -26.47 12.75 -7.21
CA ASN A 178 -26.27 13.75 -8.26
C ASN A 178 -26.01 15.14 -7.65
N TYR A 179 -24.77 15.55 -7.65
CA TYR A 179 -24.28 16.88 -7.21
C TYR A 179 -24.43 17.95 -8.28
N GLY A 180 -24.90 17.59 -9.48
CA GLY A 180 -25.14 18.50 -10.59
C GLY A 180 -26.46 19.27 -10.46
N ASN A 181 -26.76 20.05 -11.49
CA ASN A 181 -27.95 20.91 -11.52
C ASN A 181 -29.05 20.44 -12.49
N ILE A 182 -28.81 19.35 -13.22
CA ILE A 182 -29.80 18.69 -14.08
C ILE A 182 -29.91 17.22 -13.71
N THR A 183 -31.04 16.59 -14.08
CA THR A 183 -31.23 15.15 -13.87
C THR A 183 -30.21 14.35 -14.66
N ALA A 184 -29.49 13.47 -13.98
CA ALA A 184 -28.65 12.46 -14.59
C ALA A 184 -29.55 11.32 -15.08
N GLN A 185 -29.54 11.04 -16.38
CA GLN A 185 -30.46 10.09 -17.01
C GLN A 185 -29.77 8.75 -17.27
N ASP A 186 -30.53 7.66 -17.12
CA ASP A 186 -30.08 6.29 -17.44
C ASP A 186 -28.73 5.93 -16.81
N ILE A 187 -28.55 6.24 -15.53
CA ILE A 187 -27.31 5.99 -14.81
C ILE A 187 -27.08 4.47 -14.67
N THR A 188 -25.90 4.06 -15.08
CA THR A 188 -25.34 2.72 -14.81
C THR A 188 -24.01 2.85 -14.11
N ALA A 189 -23.69 1.89 -13.24
CA ALA A 189 -22.40 1.85 -12.58
C ALA A 189 -21.76 0.46 -12.73
N THR A 190 -20.47 0.45 -13.08
CA THR A 190 -19.68 -0.76 -13.23
C THR A 190 -18.56 -0.77 -12.20
N LEU A 191 -18.55 -1.78 -11.33
CA LEU A 191 -17.53 -2.02 -10.34
C LEU A 191 -16.46 -2.94 -10.92
N ASN A 192 -15.18 -2.57 -10.78
CA ASN A 192 -14.04 -3.35 -11.25
C ASN A 192 -12.97 -3.42 -10.16
N SER A 193 -12.24 -4.53 -10.14
CA SER A 193 -11.06 -4.73 -9.29
C SER A 193 -10.06 -5.61 -10.03
N PRO A 194 -8.76 -5.29 -10.03
CA PRO A 194 -7.70 -6.17 -10.49
C PRO A 194 -7.28 -7.19 -9.41
N SER A 195 -7.75 -7.03 -8.16
CA SER A 195 -7.39 -7.90 -7.05
C SER A 195 -7.91 -9.32 -7.26
N LYS A 196 -7.03 -10.30 -7.02
CA LYS A 196 -7.41 -11.73 -6.99
C LYS A 196 -8.18 -12.13 -5.73
N HIS A 197 -8.26 -11.24 -4.73
CA HIS A 197 -8.91 -11.52 -3.44
C HIS A 197 -10.39 -11.21 -3.41
N ILE A 198 -10.99 -10.82 -4.53
CA ILE A 198 -12.43 -10.58 -4.67
C ILE A 198 -12.97 -11.19 -5.96
N THR A 199 -14.17 -11.74 -5.89
CA THR A 199 -14.98 -12.12 -7.05
C THR A 199 -16.25 -11.28 -7.09
N LEU A 200 -16.50 -10.59 -8.21
CA LEU A 200 -17.71 -9.81 -8.46
C LEU A 200 -18.70 -10.69 -9.21
N TYR A 201 -19.83 -11.07 -8.60
CA TYR A 201 -20.85 -11.90 -9.25
C TYR A 201 -21.68 -11.12 -10.26
N ASN A 202 -21.98 -9.86 -9.95
CA ASN A 202 -22.56 -8.91 -10.87
C ASN A 202 -21.89 -7.56 -10.69
N ASN A 203 -21.14 -7.14 -11.69
CA ASN A 203 -20.35 -5.93 -11.64
C ASN A 203 -21.00 -4.71 -12.31
N ASN A 204 -22.21 -4.84 -12.88
CA ASN A 204 -22.91 -3.74 -13.55
C ASN A 204 -24.35 -3.60 -13.04
N ILE A 205 -24.67 -2.42 -12.51
CA ILE A 205 -25.96 -2.12 -11.90
C ILE A 205 -26.55 -0.87 -12.56
N SER A 206 -27.87 -0.92 -12.85
CA SER A 206 -28.62 0.24 -13.31
C SER A 206 -29.24 0.97 -12.12
N TYR A 207 -29.02 2.28 -12.05
CA TYR A 207 -29.58 3.18 -11.04
C TYR A 207 -30.75 4.00 -11.57
N GLY A 208 -30.96 4.01 -12.92
CA GLY A 208 -31.97 4.84 -13.55
C GLY A 208 -31.66 6.33 -13.49
N ASP A 209 -32.71 7.16 -13.41
CA ASP A 209 -32.58 8.61 -13.38
C ASP A 209 -32.33 9.11 -11.95
N ILE A 210 -31.35 10.01 -11.77
CA ILE A 210 -31.04 10.64 -10.49
C ILE A 210 -31.24 12.15 -10.61
N MET A 211 -32.25 12.69 -9.90
CA MET A 211 -32.52 14.14 -9.88
C MET A 211 -31.44 14.89 -9.07
N PRO A 212 -31.22 16.19 -9.34
CA PRO A 212 -30.29 17.01 -8.56
C PRO A 212 -30.51 16.92 -7.04
N GLY A 213 -29.44 16.69 -6.28
CA GLY A 213 -29.44 16.53 -4.83
C GLY A 213 -30.20 15.28 -4.33
N LYS A 214 -30.40 14.27 -5.18
CA LYS A 214 -31.02 12.99 -4.80
C LYS A 214 -30.03 11.85 -4.94
N SER A 215 -30.23 10.83 -4.11
CA SER A 215 -29.43 9.61 -4.10
C SER A 215 -30.28 8.39 -4.45
N VAL A 216 -29.64 7.41 -5.07
CA VAL A 216 -30.21 6.08 -5.37
C VAL A 216 -29.15 5.04 -5.01
N SER A 217 -29.57 3.95 -4.36
CA SER A 217 -28.71 2.83 -3.98
C SER A 217 -28.80 1.67 -4.97
N GLY A 218 -27.68 0.96 -5.14
CA GLY A 218 -27.58 -0.29 -5.87
C GLY A 218 -26.70 -1.29 -5.11
N THR A 219 -26.86 -2.58 -5.39
CA THR A 219 -26.18 -3.65 -4.65
C THR A 219 -25.32 -4.47 -5.60
N PHE A 220 -24.04 -4.61 -5.25
CA PHE A 220 -23.07 -5.45 -5.94
C PHE A 220 -22.78 -6.70 -5.10
N PRO A 221 -23.29 -7.88 -5.50
CA PRO A 221 -22.98 -9.13 -4.80
C PRO A 221 -21.55 -9.56 -5.11
N VAL A 222 -20.79 -9.84 -4.07
CA VAL A 222 -19.36 -10.17 -4.14
C VAL A 222 -19.04 -11.37 -3.24
N TYR A 223 -17.88 -11.97 -3.47
CA TYR A 223 -17.23 -12.92 -2.56
C TYR A 223 -15.82 -12.43 -2.25
N ILE A 224 -15.49 -12.31 -0.98
CA ILE A 224 -14.13 -11.98 -0.52
C ILE A 224 -13.41 -13.30 -0.25
N HIS A 225 -12.30 -13.55 -0.96
CA HIS A 225 -11.57 -14.81 -0.80
C HIS A 225 -10.93 -14.92 0.59
N GLY A 226 -10.83 -16.16 1.09
CA GLY A 226 -10.32 -16.42 2.44
C GLY A 226 -8.89 -15.91 2.67
N THR A 227 -8.10 -15.80 1.60
CA THR A 227 -6.74 -15.23 1.66
C THR A 227 -6.68 -13.71 1.61
N ALA A 228 -7.79 -12.99 1.60
CA ALA A 228 -7.80 -11.55 1.82
C ALA A 228 -7.49 -11.24 3.29
N PHE A 229 -6.40 -10.53 3.54
CA PHE A 229 -5.96 -10.21 4.89
C PHE A 229 -6.67 -8.99 5.46
N HIS A 230 -6.48 -8.77 6.75
CA HIS A 230 -6.94 -7.57 7.44
C HIS A 230 -6.51 -6.30 6.70
N MET A 231 -7.48 -5.43 6.39
CA MET A 231 -7.29 -4.19 5.63
C MET A 231 -6.67 -4.39 4.22
N GLU A 232 -6.89 -5.55 3.61
CA GLU A 232 -6.47 -5.79 2.21
C GLU A 232 -7.05 -4.71 1.29
N ASP A 233 -6.19 -4.07 0.51
CA ASP A 233 -6.65 -3.17 -0.54
C ASP A 233 -7.16 -4.00 -1.74
N LEU A 234 -8.45 -3.90 -2.00
CA LEU A 234 -9.11 -4.61 -3.10
C LEU A 234 -9.06 -3.80 -4.42
N ASP A 235 -8.46 -2.61 -4.41
CA ASP A 235 -8.31 -1.71 -5.57
C ASP A 235 -9.62 -1.60 -6.41
N LEU A 236 -10.71 -1.28 -5.74
CA LEU A 236 -12.04 -1.21 -6.35
C LEU A 236 -12.28 0.16 -6.97
N LYS A 237 -12.60 0.16 -8.27
CA LYS A 237 -13.00 1.36 -9.03
C LYS A 237 -14.42 1.23 -9.54
N LEU A 238 -15.25 2.21 -9.22
CA LEU A 238 -16.64 2.35 -9.70
C LEU A 238 -16.66 3.34 -10.87
N THR A 239 -16.96 2.86 -12.06
CA THR A 239 -17.20 3.70 -13.22
C THR A 239 -18.70 3.93 -13.38
N ILE A 240 -19.11 5.19 -13.28
CA ILE A 240 -20.50 5.63 -13.40
C ILE A 240 -20.66 6.25 -14.79
N THR A 241 -21.70 5.85 -15.52
CA THR A 241 -21.96 6.34 -16.88
C THR A 241 -23.43 6.74 -17.00
N ASP A 242 -23.71 7.88 -17.66
CA ASP A 242 -25.08 8.30 -17.99
C ASP A 242 -25.47 7.88 -19.42
N GLY A 243 -26.74 8.03 -19.77
CA GLY A 243 -27.27 7.74 -21.11
C GLY A 243 -26.69 8.59 -22.25
N GLN A 244 -25.91 9.62 -21.94
CA GLN A 244 -25.22 10.52 -22.90
C GLN A 244 -23.75 10.15 -23.09
N GLY A 245 -23.24 9.23 -22.28
CA GLY A 245 -21.82 8.78 -22.32
C GLY A 245 -20.88 9.61 -21.47
N ASN A 246 -21.38 10.47 -20.58
CA ASN A 246 -20.53 11.08 -19.55
C ASN A 246 -20.12 10.03 -18.53
N ASN A 247 -18.89 10.14 -18.02
CA ASN A 247 -18.34 9.18 -17.06
C ASN A 247 -17.78 9.89 -15.84
N TRP A 248 -17.97 9.25 -14.68
CA TRP A 248 -17.36 9.63 -13.41
C TRP A 248 -16.71 8.37 -12.81
N ILE A 249 -15.57 8.53 -12.18
CA ILE A 249 -14.82 7.42 -11.60
C ILE A 249 -14.65 7.68 -10.10
N ASN A 250 -15.03 6.68 -9.29
CA ASN A 250 -14.86 6.74 -7.84
C ASN A 250 -14.07 5.52 -7.36
N ALA A 251 -13.20 5.72 -6.38
CA ALA A 251 -12.62 4.62 -5.62
C ALA A 251 -13.62 4.12 -4.58
N VAL A 252 -13.73 2.80 -4.43
CA VAL A 252 -14.58 2.17 -3.41
C VAL A 252 -13.69 1.61 -2.32
N GLN A 253 -13.79 2.17 -1.12
CA GLN A 253 -13.03 1.73 0.05
C GLN A 253 -13.78 0.60 0.75
N VAL A 254 -13.10 -0.53 0.97
CA VAL A 254 -13.65 -1.67 1.71
C VAL A 254 -12.72 -1.98 2.88
N ASN A 255 -13.29 -2.05 4.08
CA ASN A 255 -12.58 -2.52 5.26
C ASN A 255 -12.71 -4.06 5.33
N VAL A 256 -11.66 -4.76 4.90
CA VAL A 256 -11.63 -6.22 4.96
C VAL A 256 -11.39 -6.69 6.39
N ILE A 257 -12.35 -7.43 6.94
CA ILE A 257 -12.23 -8.14 8.22
C ILE A 257 -11.62 -9.51 7.91
N GLY A 258 -10.33 -9.64 8.11
CA GLY A 258 -9.58 -10.85 7.75
C GLY A 258 -8.48 -11.17 8.76
N PRO A 259 -7.85 -12.35 8.65
CA PRO A 259 -6.68 -12.67 9.44
C PRO A 259 -5.48 -11.84 8.99
N TYR A 260 -4.48 -11.74 9.87
CA TYR A 260 -3.14 -11.28 9.55
C TYR A 260 -2.16 -12.14 10.33
N LEU A 261 -1.53 -13.09 9.64
CA LEU A 261 -0.65 -14.06 10.25
C LEU A 261 0.79 -13.58 10.22
N MET A 262 1.43 -13.57 11.37
CA MET A 262 2.86 -13.25 11.52
C MET A 262 3.60 -14.40 12.17
N VAL A 263 4.79 -14.71 11.68
CA VAL A 263 5.73 -15.59 12.40
C VAL A 263 6.30 -14.80 13.57
N SER A 264 5.92 -15.17 14.79
CA SER A 264 6.41 -14.50 16.02
C SER A 264 7.63 -15.19 16.61
N ASP A 265 7.79 -16.49 16.37
CA ASP A 265 8.95 -17.26 16.80
C ASP A 265 9.18 -18.48 15.91
N TYR A 266 10.40 -18.98 15.90
CA TYR A 266 10.76 -20.24 15.24
C TYR A 266 11.85 -20.96 16.03
N ALA A 267 11.85 -22.30 15.98
CA ALA A 267 12.86 -23.14 16.60
C ALA A 267 13.27 -24.28 15.66
N GLY A 268 14.55 -24.67 15.73
CA GLY A 268 15.15 -25.76 14.98
C GLY A 268 16.65 -25.54 14.84
N ASP A 269 17.41 -26.62 14.92
CA ASP A 269 18.87 -26.56 14.79
C ASP A 269 19.27 -26.60 13.32
N ILE A 270 20.04 -25.62 12.86
CA ILE A 270 20.50 -25.50 11.48
C ILE A 270 21.94 -25.98 11.36
N PHE A 271 22.13 -27.15 10.73
CA PHE A 271 23.45 -27.69 10.40
C PHE A 271 23.58 -27.96 8.90
N PRO A 272 24.67 -27.50 8.24
CA PRO A 272 24.92 -27.81 6.83
C PRO A 272 24.85 -29.32 6.53
N GLY A 273 24.09 -29.69 5.50
CA GLY A 273 23.93 -31.09 5.07
C GLY A 273 23.05 -31.96 5.96
N SER A 274 22.30 -31.37 6.88
CA SER A 274 21.33 -32.09 7.75
C SER A 274 19.89 -31.73 7.43
N SER A 275 18.96 -32.50 8.00
CA SER A 275 17.54 -32.11 8.13
C SER A 275 17.22 -31.82 9.57
N THR A 276 16.26 -30.94 9.78
CA THR A 276 15.73 -30.64 11.11
C THR A 276 14.21 -30.46 11.07
N ASP A 277 13.55 -30.82 12.15
CA ASP A 277 12.15 -30.45 12.36
C ASP A 277 12.11 -28.97 12.78
N MET A 278 11.41 -28.16 12.02
CA MET A 278 11.24 -26.75 12.31
C MET A 278 9.88 -26.53 12.97
N ILE A 279 9.91 -25.79 14.07
CA ILE A 279 8.71 -25.35 14.77
C ILE A 279 8.49 -23.88 14.43
N LEU A 280 7.28 -23.53 14.02
CA LEU A 280 6.86 -22.15 13.81
C LEU A 280 5.80 -21.78 14.82
N THR A 281 5.89 -20.58 15.36
CA THR A 281 4.82 -19.94 16.12
C THR A 281 4.22 -18.85 15.27
N LEU A 282 2.92 -18.95 14.99
CA LEU A 282 2.17 -17.97 14.23
C LEU A 282 1.19 -17.23 15.14
N ASP A 283 1.18 -15.91 15.06
CA ASP A 283 0.23 -15.04 15.74
C ASP A 283 -0.78 -14.50 14.73
N ASN A 284 -2.07 -14.53 15.08
CA ASN A 284 -3.09 -13.83 14.30
C ASN A 284 -3.28 -12.40 14.83
N GLN A 285 -2.72 -11.42 14.17
CA GLN A 285 -2.81 -9.99 14.49
C GLN A 285 -3.89 -9.25 13.67
N GLY A 286 -4.69 -9.98 12.89
CA GLY A 286 -5.77 -9.43 12.08
C GLY A 286 -7.00 -9.03 12.87
N SER A 287 -8.08 -8.74 12.14
CA SER A 287 -9.41 -8.44 12.69
C SER A 287 -10.39 -9.60 12.54
N GLY A 288 -10.03 -10.63 11.76
CA GLY A 288 -10.80 -11.85 11.56
C GLY A 288 -10.03 -13.10 11.98
N ALA A 289 -10.76 -14.17 12.30
CA ALA A 289 -10.16 -15.46 12.62
C ALA A 289 -9.68 -16.20 11.35
N VAL A 290 -8.66 -17.03 11.50
CA VAL A 290 -8.29 -18.04 10.51
C VAL A 290 -9.26 -19.21 10.64
N ASN A 291 -9.82 -19.68 9.51
CA ASN A 291 -10.72 -20.83 9.49
C ASN A 291 -10.33 -21.79 8.36
N ASN A 292 -9.87 -22.99 8.73
CA ASN A 292 -9.50 -24.08 7.81
C ASN A 292 -8.47 -23.67 6.75
N TYR A 293 -7.33 -23.14 7.18
CA TYR A 293 -6.19 -22.90 6.30
C TYR A 293 -5.24 -24.09 6.31
N SER A 294 -4.55 -24.27 5.19
CA SER A 294 -3.36 -25.10 5.11
C SER A 294 -2.13 -24.21 4.87
N LEU A 295 -1.03 -24.55 5.53
CA LEU A 295 0.23 -23.83 5.45
C LEU A 295 1.33 -24.78 4.97
N ALA A 296 2.09 -24.34 3.96
CA ALA A 296 3.31 -24.99 3.51
C ALA A 296 4.49 -24.02 3.61
N LEU A 297 5.68 -24.56 3.89
CA LEU A 297 6.94 -23.82 3.79
C LEU A 297 7.55 -24.06 2.41
N LEU A 298 7.86 -22.99 1.69
CA LEU A 298 8.50 -23.04 0.39
C LEU A 298 9.95 -22.55 0.50
N PRO A 299 10.91 -23.28 -0.08
CA PRO A 299 12.30 -22.82 -0.12
C PRO A 299 12.43 -21.67 -1.13
N TYR A 300 13.04 -20.56 -0.72
CA TYR A 300 13.29 -19.43 -1.60
C TYR A 300 14.47 -19.67 -2.57
N ASN A 301 15.40 -20.54 -2.21
CA ASN A 301 16.58 -20.86 -3.01
C ASN A 301 17.00 -22.34 -2.85
N ASN A 302 18.04 -22.76 -3.59
CA ASN A 302 18.54 -24.13 -3.58
C ASN A 302 19.40 -24.51 -2.35
N LEU A 303 19.60 -23.61 -1.40
CA LEU A 303 20.30 -23.90 -0.15
C LEU A 303 19.43 -24.59 0.88
N VAL A 304 18.12 -24.51 0.70
CA VAL A 304 17.11 -25.12 1.57
C VAL A 304 16.15 -25.93 0.69
N SER A 305 15.74 -27.09 1.18
CA SER A 305 14.61 -27.82 0.63
C SER A 305 13.65 -28.16 1.77
N SER A 306 12.36 -27.93 1.58
CA SER A 306 11.33 -28.39 2.50
C SER A 306 10.78 -29.74 2.06
N THR A 307 10.25 -30.49 3.01
CA THR A 307 9.36 -31.60 2.69
C THR A 307 8.02 -31.04 2.18
N SER A 308 7.23 -31.86 1.50
CA SER A 308 5.90 -31.49 1.01
C SER A 308 4.84 -31.52 2.12
N GLU A 309 5.23 -31.41 3.36
CA GLU A 309 4.32 -31.45 4.50
C GLU A 309 3.54 -30.15 4.60
N ILE A 310 2.25 -30.31 4.89
CA ILE A 310 1.29 -29.23 5.01
C ILE A 310 0.71 -29.28 6.42
N SER A 311 0.88 -28.21 7.17
CA SER A 311 0.21 -28.06 8.45
C SER A 311 -1.17 -27.45 8.26
N ASN A 312 -2.17 -27.97 8.97
CA ASN A 312 -3.55 -27.48 8.88
C ASN A 312 -3.93 -26.69 10.13
N ILE A 313 -4.37 -25.48 9.92
CA ILE A 313 -4.90 -24.57 10.94
C ILE A 313 -6.42 -24.61 10.84
N SER A 314 -7.08 -25.37 11.74
CA SER A 314 -8.53 -25.49 11.76
C SER A 314 -9.21 -24.19 12.20
N GLU A 315 -8.66 -23.55 13.21
CA GLU A 315 -9.12 -22.27 13.76
C GLU A 315 -7.97 -21.58 14.50
N LEU A 316 -7.85 -20.26 14.31
CA LEU A 316 -6.97 -19.40 15.08
C LEU A 316 -7.64 -18.05 15.28
N SER A 317 -8.11 -17.76 16.50
CA SER A 317 -8.80 -16.52 16.84
C SER A 317 -7.87 -15.31 16.76
N VAL A 318 -8.47 -14.14 16.70
CA VAL A 318 -7.74 -12.86 16.75
C VAL A 318 -6.97 -12.74 18.08
N GLY A 319 -5.69 -12.41 18.02
CA GLY A 319 -4.80 -12.26 19.17
C GLY A 319 -4.29 -13.58 19.77
N GLU A 320 -4.65 -14.72 19.19
CA GLU A 320 -4.13 -16.03 19.60
C GLU A 320 -2.91 -16.43 18.77
N ASN A 321 -2.16 -17.41 19.26
CA ASN A 321 -1.04 -18.03 18.56
C ASN A 321 -1.20 -19.54 18.45
N ILE A 322 -0.50 -20.13 17.48
CA ILE A 322 -0.45 -21.58 17.25
C ILE A 322 0.98 -22.03 17.01
N TYR A 323 1.31 -23.21 17.55
CA TYR A 323 2.59 -23.89 17.31
C TYR A 323 2.40 -24.95 16.23
N LEU A 324 3.22 -24.91 15.20
CA LEU A 324 3.23 -25.81 14.08
C LEU A 324 4.58 -26.52 14.02
N ASP A 325 4.61 -27.84 14.16
CA ASP A 325 5.80 -28.68 14.25
C ASP A 325 5.89 -29.73 13.14
N ASP A 326 5.09 -29.60 12.09
CA ASP A 326 4.97 -30.55 10.98
C ASP A 326 6.03 -30.37 9.87
N PHE A 327 7.02 -29.46 10.04
CA PHE A 327 7.91 -29.08 8.95
C PHE A 327 9.30 -29.68 9.11
N GLU A 328 9.67 -30.63 8.24
CA GLU A 328 11.06 -31.06 8.09
C GLU A 328 11.75 -30.23 6.99
N ILE A 329 12.88 -29.60 7.32
CA ILE A 329 13.68 -28.80 6.40
C ILE A 329 15.06 -29.42 6.27
N SER A 330 15.52 -29.59 5.02
CA SER A 330 16.86 -30.06 4.70
C SER A 330 17.75 -28.92 4.22
N PHE A 331 18.98 -28.88 4.70
CA PHE A 331 19.96 -27.85 4.40
C PHE A 331 21.08 -28.37 3.48
N ASN A 332 21.43 -27.55 2.49
CA ASN A 332 22.56 -27.85 1.61
C ASN A 332 23.88 -27.89 2.42
N PRO A 333 24.78 -28.88 2.17
CA PRO A 333 26.07 -28.95 2.86
C PRO A 333 27.02 -27.77 2.57
N ASP A 334 26.76 -27.00 1.53
CA ASP A 334 27.57 -25.84 1.15
C ASP A 334 27.20 -24.56 1.91
N ILE A 335 26.25 -24.62 2.84
CA ILE A 335 25.87 -23.47 3.67
C ILE A 335 27.02 -23.12 4.63
N ILE A 336 27.41 -21.85 4.64
CA ILE A 336 28.41 -21.31 5.55
C ILE A 336 27.78 -20.55 6.71
N ASN A 337 28.48 -20.50 7.84
CA ASN A 337 28.00 -19.76 9.02
C ASN A 337 27.74 -18.29 8.68
N GLY A 338 26.58 -17.76 9.07
CA GLY A 338 26.12 -16.41 8.78
C GLY A 338 25.34 -16.26 7.48
N THR A 339 25.09 -17.36 6.74
CA THR A 339 24.18 -17.33 5.58
C THR A 339 22.73 -17.09 6.05
N VAL A 340 22.05 -16.13 5.44
CA VAL A 340 20.60 -15.94 5.61
C VAL A 340 19.86 -16.92 4.71
N LEU A 341 18.93 -17.66 5.29
CA LEU A 341 18.14 -18.71 4.61
C LEU A 341 16.67 -18.27 4.57
N PRO A 342 16.24 -17.52 3.54
CA PRO A 342 14.86 -17.09 3.44
C PRO A 342 13.96 -18.27 3.12
N LEU A 343 12.82 -18.32 3.79
CA LEU A 343 11.71 -19.25 3.54
C LEU A 343 10.47 -18.42 3.25
N GLU A 344 9.62 -18.94 2.40
CA GLU A 344 8.32 -18.37 2.06
C GLU A 344 7.23 -19.23 2.69
N ILE A 345 6.22 -18.58 3.26
CA ILE A 345 5.03 -19.26 3.77
C ILE A 345 3.95 -19.21 2.69
N SER A 346 3.44 -20.38 2.32
CA SER A 346 2.29 -20.48 1.42
C SER A 346 1.05 -20.86 2.22
N LEU A 347 0.08 -19.96 2.25
CA LEU A 347 -1.20 -20.13 2.92
C LEU A 347 -2.28 -20.40 1.90
N THR A 348 -3.05 -21.48 2.08
CA THR A 348 -4.21 -21.82 1.25
C THR A 348 -5.45 -21.87 2.11
N SER A 349 -6.44 -21.05 1.80
CA SER A 349 -7.75 -21.04 2.47
C SER A 349 -8.67 -22.15 1.98
N SER A 350 -9.77 -22.37 2.69
CA SER A 350 -10.73 -23.45 2.38
C SER A 350 -11.41 -23.31 1.01
N ASP A 351 -11.44 -22.12 0.43
CA ASP A 351 -11.93 -21.85 -0.93
C ASP A 351 -10.89 -22.15 -2.03
N GLY A 352 -9.69 -22.62 -1.65
CA GLY A 352 -8.61 -23.03 -2.54
C GLY A 352 -7.72 -21.89 -3.05
N PHE A 353 -7.93 -20.66 -2.57
CA PHE A 353 -7.03 -19.56 -2.89
C PHE A 353 -5.74 -19.64 -2.08
N THR A 354 -4.62 -19.32 -2.74
CA THR A 354 -3.29 -19.38 -2.14
C THR A 354 -2.67 -17.99 -2.11
N ARG A 355 -2.03 -17.67 -0.98
CA ARG A 355 -1.23 -16.48 -0.75
C ARG A 355 0.16 -16.89 -0.24
N ASN A 356 1.20 -16.27 -0.78
CA ASN A 356 2.58 -16.48 -0.37
C ASN A 356 3.09 -15.21 0.32
N GLU A 357 3.78 -15.40 1.46
CA GLU A 357 4.34 -14.35 2.32
C GLU A 357 5.82 -14.62 2.67
#